data_460876117e799b6949cbcdf5af62c940
#
_entry.id   460876117e799b6949cbcdf5af62c940
#
_cell.length_a   1.000
_cell.length_b   1.000
_cell.length_c   1.000
_cell.angle_alpha   90.00
_cell.angle_beta   90.00
_cell.angle_gamma   90.00
#
_symmetry.space_group_name_H-M   'P 1'
#
loop_
_entity.id
_entity.type
_entity.pdbx_description
1 polymer ?
#
loop_
_entity_poly.entity_id
_entity_poly.type
_entity_poly.pdbx_seq_one_letter_code
_entity_poly.pdbx_strand_id
1 'polypeptide(L)'
;MIWSKDNYYLLSYDDRHDGTSRYRIDKMENVMVESEPILEKDEFKNFDSETYRKQVFSMFGGELEKVTIRFDKELLSDIYDKFGTDIQIHKSSNGTLTTAIEVQVSKTFFLWVVGTLGKVKIIEPSQVAEKFGSFVKQITDNY
;
A
#
# COMPACT_ATOMS: atom_id res chain seq x y z
N MET A 1 -14.42 -5.03 -7.89
CA MET A 1 -13.65 -6.17 -7.31
C MET A 1 -12.20 -6.06 -7.68
N ILE A 2 -11.30 -6.46 -6.78
CA ILE A 2 -9.85 -6.44 -7.00
C ILE A 2 -9.26 -7.82 -6.71
N TRP A 3 -8.36 -8.28 -7.58
CA TRP A 3 -7.56 -9.49 -7.36
C TRP A 3 -6.25 -9.14 -6.65
N SER A 4 -5.94 -9.82 -5.56
CA SER A 4 -4.67 -9.65 -4.83
C SER A 4 -4.31 -10.92 -4.07
N LYS A 5 -3.06 -11.41 -4.23
CA LYS A 5 -2.54 -12.60 -3.53
C LYS A 5 -3.52 -13.77 -3.54
N ASP A 6 -3.90 -14.21 -4.74
CA ASP A 6 -4.80 -15.36 -4.99
C ASP A 6 -6.22 -15.23 -4.40
N ASN A 7 -6.64 -14.02 -4.04
CA ASN A 7 -7.98 -13.76 -3.53
C ASN A 7 -8.65 -12.57 -4.25
N TYR A 8 -9.97 -12.67 -4.38
CA TYR A 8 -10.81 -11.54 -4.79
C TYR A 8 -11.29 -10.76 -3.57
N TYR A 9 -11.24 -9.45 -3.71
CA TYR A 9 -11.74 -8.50 -2.71
C TYR A 9 -12.83 -7.62 -3.30
N LEU A 10 -13.91 -7.46 -2.54
CA LEU A 10 -14.89 -6.42 -2.75
C LEU A 10 -14.43 -5.16 -2.02
N LEU A 11 -14.29 -4.05 -2.74
CA LEU A 11 -14.18 -2.73 -2.12
C LEU A 11 -15.58 -2.17 -1.97
N SER A 12 -15.90 -1.73 -0.79
CA SER A 12 -17.17 -1.11 -0.46
C SER A 12 -16.93 0.10 0.44
N TYR A 13 -17.73 1.13 0.28
CA TYR A 13 -17.82 2.20 1.25
C TYR A 13 -18.59 1.68 2.48
N ASP A 14 -18.10 1.98 3.66
CA ASP A 14 -18.72 1.60 4.92
C ASP A 14 -18.87 2.84 5.80
N ASP A 15 -20.11 3.31 5.96
CA ASP A 15 -20.43 4.49 6.76
C ASP A 15 -20.01 4.35 8.24
N ARG A 16 -19.87 3.11 8.73
CA ARG A 16 -19.42 2.83 10.11
C ARG A 16 -17.95 3.13 10.35
N HIS A 17 -17.15 3.15 9.30
CA HIS A 17 -15.69 3.28 9.37
C HIS A 17 -15.15 4.50 8.62
N ASP A 18 -16.05 5.36 8.11
CA ASP A 18 -15.72 6.57 7.32
C ASP A 18 -14.64 6.30 6.27
N GLY A 19 -14.87 5.30 5.43
CA GLY A 19 -13.91 4.95 4.40
C GLY A 19 -14.20 3.67 3.63
N THR A 20 -13.22 3.27 2.83
CA THR A 20 -13.30 2.07 2.01
C THR A 20 -12.96 0.83 2.80
N SER A 21 -13.92 -0.06 2.97
CA SER A 21 -13.75 -1.40 3.54
C SER A 21 -13.39 -2.42 2.45
N ARG A 22 -12.69 -3.48 2.85
CA ARG A 22 -12.16 -4.53 1.96
C ARG A 22 -12.62 -5.88 2.47
N TYR A 23 -13.52 -6.51 1.73
CA TYR A 23 -14.09 -7.79 2.09
C TYR A 23 -13.57 -8.88 1.16
N ARG A 24 -13.06 -9.98 1.72
CA ARG A 24 -12.69 -11.17 0.95
C ARG A 24 -13.95 -11.87 0.49
N ILE A 25 -14.08 -12.10 -0.82
CA ILE A 25 -15.29 -12.70 -1.41
C ILE A 25 -15.47 -14.13 -0.96
N ASP A 26 -14.38 -14.90 -0.85
CA ASP A 26 -14.41 -16.29 -0.41
C ASP A 26 -14.82 -16.50 1.07
N LYS A 27 -14.90 -15.41 1.84
CA LYS A 27 -15.32 -15.43 3.25
C LYS A 27 -16.72 -14.83 3.47
N MET A 28 -17.42 -14.49 2.39
CA MET A 28 -18.79 -13.98 2.48
C MET A 28 -19.77 -15.13 2.64
N GLU A 29 -20.67 -14.98 3.57
CA GLU A 29 -21.78 -15.92 3.81
C GLU A 29 -23.12 -15.21 3.61
N ASN A 30 -24.15 -15.94 3.25
CA ASN A 30 -25.52 -15.45 3.08
C ASN A 30 -25.62 -14.23 2.15
N VAL A 31 -24.90 -14.29 1.02
CA VAL A 31 -24.91 -13.20 0.03
C VAL A 31 -26.25 -13.20 -0.69
N MET A 32 -26.92 -12.06 -0.69
CA MET A 32 -28.20 -11.84 -1.37
C MET A 32 -28.11 -10.61 -2.28
N VAL A 33 -28.89 -10.63 -3.36
CA VAL A 33 -29.06 -9.44 -4.21
C VAL A 33 -30.23 -8.64 -3.65
N GLU A 34 -29.94 -7.41 -3.25
CA GLU A 34 -30.98 -6.50 -2.79
C GLU A 34 -31.70 -5.85 -3.97
N SER A 35 -32.95 -5.44 -3.76
CA SER A 35 -33.75 -4.72 -4.74
C SER A 35 -33.41 -3.23 -4.83
N GLU A 36 -32.73 -2.73 -3.83
CA GLU A 36 -32.32 -1.32 -3.79
C GLU A 36 -31.11 -1.06 -4.72
N PRO A 37 -31.10 0.07 -5.42
CA PRO A 37 -30.00 0.44 -6.28
C PRO A 37 -28.72 0.70 -5.46
N ILE A 38 -27.58 0.45 -6.06
CA ILE A 38 -26.28 0.78 -5.48
C ILE A 38 -26.19 2.30 -5.29
N LEU A 39 -25.81 2.73 -4.09
CA LEU A 39 -25.48 4.13 -3.83
C LEU A 39 -24.19 4.48 -4.60
N GLU A 40 -24.33 5.42 -5.54
CA GLU A 40 -23.15 5.95 -6.23
C GLU A 40 -22.41 6.91 -5.30
N LYS A 41 -21.20 6.52 -4.90
CA LYS A 41 -20.27 7.38 -4.17
C LYS A 41 -19.23 7.93 -5.15
N ASP A 42 -18.90 9.20 -5.01
CA ASP A 42 -17.97 9.88 -5.91
C ASP A 42 -16.57 9.24 -5.89
N GLU A 43 -16.18 8.66 -4.77
CA GLU A 43 -14.92 7.92 -4.59
C GLU A 43 -14.80 6.72 -5.54
N PHE A 44 -15.91 6.13 -6.00
CA PHE A 44 -15.91 4.98 -6.90
C PHE A 44 -16.16 5.32 -8.38
N LYS A 45 -16.64 6.55 -8.69
CA LYS A 45 -16.92 6.96 -10.08
C LYS A 45 -15.67 6.92 -10.97
N ASN A 46 -14.52 7.32 -10.41
CA ASN A 46 -13.23 7.37 -11.12
C ASN A 46 -12.21 6.42 -10.50
N PHE A 47 -12.69 5.31 -9.89
CA PHE A 47 -11.81 4.38 -9.22
C PHE A 47 -10.92 3.65 -10.22
N ASP A 48 -9.60 3.87 -10.13
CA ASP A 48 -8.59 3.14 -10.88
C ASP A 48 -7.98 2.02 -10.03
N SER A 49 -8.28 0.80 -10.41
CA SER A 49 -7.80 -0.40 -9.71
C SER A 49 -6.30 -0.61 -9.82
N GLU A 50 -5.67 -0.13 -10.88
CA GLU A 50 -4.23 -0.24 -11.08
C GLU A 50 -3.47 0.69 -10.13
N THR A 51 -3.84 1.97 -10.11
CA THR A 51 -3.29 2.95 -9.16
C THR A 51 -3.49 2.50 -7.71
N TYR A 52 -4.70 2.02 -7.38
CA TYR A 52 -4.98 1.52 -6.05
C TYR A 52 -4.07 0.34 -5.64
N ARG A 53 -3.80 -0.62 -6.55
CA ARG A 53 -2.89 -1.74 -6.26
C ARG A 53 -1.44 -1.31 -6.05
N LYS A 54 -1.00 -0.25 -6.73
CA LYS A 54 0.34 0.34 -6.50
C LYS A 54 0.46 0.93 -5.10
N GLN A 55 -0.61 1.56 -4.60
CA GLN A 55 -0.63 2.26 -3.30
C GLN A 55 -0.77 1.33 -2.10
N VAL A 56 -1.45 0.18 -2.23
CA VAL A 56 -1.74 -0.71 -1.11
C VAL A 56 -0.80 -1.91 -1.04
N PHE A 57 -0.58 -2.40 0.19
CA PHE A 57 0.18 -3.60 0.47
C PHE A 57 -0.72 -4.65 1.10
N SER A 58 -0.86 -5.82 0.43
CA SER A 58 -1.69 -6.94 0.89
C SER A 58 -3.12 -6.56 1.25
N MET A 59 -3.69 -5.55 0.54
CA MET A 59 -5.05 -5.04 0.73
C MET A 59 -5.30 -4.41 2.13
N PHE A 60 -4.26 -4.09 2.88
CA PHE A 60 -4.38 -3.29 4.09
C PHE A 60 -4.30 -1.80 3.75
N GLY A 61 -5.30 -1.05 4.20
CA GLY A 61 -5.36 0.40 4.03
C GLY A 61 -4.59 1.15 5.09
N GLY A 62 -4.34 2.39 4.81
CA GLY A 62 -3.72 3.38 5.68
C GLY A 62 -3.90 4.77 5.08
N GLU A 63 -3.34 5.77 5.72
CA GLU A 63 -3.29 7.11 5.19
C GLU A 63 -2.46 7.16 3.91
N LEU A 64 -3.00 7.77 2.85
CA LEU A 64 -2.28 7.93 1.59
C LEU A 64 -1.22 9.02 1.74
N GLU A 65 0.02 8.65 1.53
CA GLU A 65 1.17 9.54 1.68
C GLU A 65 2.11 9.44 0.47
N LYS A 66 2.71 10.55 0.10
CA LYS A 66 3.83 10.58 -0.83
C LYS A 66 5.13 10.35 -0.06
N VAL A 67 5.73 9.19 -0.28
CA VAL A 67 6.91 8.73 0.47
C VAL A 67 8.12 8.68 -0.46
N THR A 68 9.21 9.34 -0.07
CA THR A 68 10.51 9.20 -0.75
C THR A 68 11.26 8.02 -0.12
N ILE A 69 11.59 7.04 -0.94
CA ILE A 69 12.43 5.91 -0.54
C ILE A 69 13.79 5.97 -1.22
N ARG A 70 14.82 5.53 -0.52
CA ARG A 70 16.15 5.22 -1.06
C ARG A 70 16.33 3.72 -1.06
N PHE A 71 16.90 3.17 -2.12
CA PHE A 71 17.04 1.73 -2.25
C PHE A 71 18.30 1.34 -3.03
N ASP A 72 18.73 0.10 -2.85
CA ASP A 72 19.86 -0.47 -3.55
C ASP A 72 19.49 -0.81 -4.99
N LYS A 73 20.44 -0.62 -5.93
CA LYS A 73 20.22 -0.80 -7.36
C LYS A 73 19.66 -2.18 -7.74
N GLU A 74 20.00 -3.22 -6.98
CA GLU A 74 19.53 -4.58 -7.23
C GLU A 74 18.01 -4.75 -7.08
N LEU A 75 17.35 -3.87 -6.32
CA LEU A 75 15.89 -3.87 -6.13
C LEU A 75 15.13 -3.09 -7.21
N LEU A 76 15.80 -2.58 -8.24
CA LEU A 76 15.18 -1.75 -9.26
C LEU A 76 14.01 -2.47 -9.96
N SER A 77 14.18 -3.77 -10.28
CA SER A 77 13.11 -4.57 -10.88
C SER A 77 11.90 -4.70 -9.95
N ASP A 78 12.14 -5.04 -8.68
CA ASP A 78 11.07 -5.19 -7.68
C ASP A 78 10.30 -3.88 -7.45
N ILE A 79 11.01 -2.75 -7.49
CA ILE A 79 10.42 -1.42 -7.38
C ILE A 79 9.52 -1.13 -8.60
N TYR A 80 9.98 -1.42 -9.82
CA TYR A 80 9.17 -1.26 -11.02
C TYR A 80 7.97 -2.21 -11.05
N ASP A 81 8.15 -3.47 -10.63
CA ASP A 81 7.07 -4.45 -10.56
C ASP A 81 5.97 -4.03 -9.59
N LYS A 82 6.36 -3.37 -8.49
CA LYS A 82 5.40 -2.90 -7.48
C LYS A 82 4.74 -1.57 -7.86
N PHE A 83 5.51 -0.59 -8.31
CA PHE A 83 5.05 0.80 -8.44
C PHE A 83 4.85 1.25 -9.90
N GLY A 84 5.24 0.41 -10.87
CA GLY A 84 5.19 0.73 -12.29
C GLY A 84 6.47 1.39 -12.79
N THR A 85 6.62 1.43 -14.12
CA THR A 85 7.81 1.96 -14.79
C THR A 85 7.76 3.47 -15.04
N ASP A 86 6.65 4.10 -14.71
CA ASP A 86 6.38 5.53 -14.87
C ASP A 86 6.91 6.39 -13.70
N ILE A 87 7.44 5.75 -12.65
CA ILE A 87 8.07 6.46 -11.53
C ILE A 87 9.43 7.06 -11.90
N GLN A 88 9.73 8.25 -11.38
CA GLN A 88 11.00 8.90 -11.60
C GLN A 88 12.08 8.37 -10.65
N ILE A 89 13.16 7.82 -11.21
CA ILE A 89 14.30 7.31 -10.44
C ILE A 89 15.46 8.31 -10.52
N HIS A 90 15.98 8.68 -9.35
CA HIS A 90 17.15 9.53 -9.21
C HIS A 90 18.32 8.71 -8.65
N LYS A 91 19.51 8.90 -9.24
CA LYS A 91 20.74 8.23 -8.79
C LYS A 91 21.50 9.12 -7.81
N SER A 92 21.84 8.58 -6.66
CA SER A 92 22.69 9.24 -5.67
C SER A 92 24.18 9.01 -6.00
N SER A 93 25.05 9.90 -5.48
CA SER A 93 26.50 9.82 -5.68
C SER A 93 27.13 8.53 -5.14
N ASN A 94 26.54 7.92 -4.12
CA ASN A 94 26.98 6.67 -3.52
C ASN A 94 26.44 5.38 -4.24
N GLY A 95 25.81 5.55 -5.40
CA GLY A 95 25.29 4.41 -6.19
C GLY A 95 23.92 3.90 -5.79
N THR A 96 23.32 4.40 -4.72
CA THR A 96 21.91 4.11 -4.38
C THR A 96 20.95 4.88 -5.27
N LEU A 97 19.71 4.42 -5.33
CA LEU A 97 18.62 5.03 -6.08
C LEU A 97 17.57 5.63 -5.13
N THR A 98 16.90 6.67 -5.58
CA THR A 98 15.75 7.26 -4.85
C THR A 98 14.57 7.45 -5.77
N THR A 99 13.38 7.30 -5.23
CA THR A 99 12.12 7.61 -5.92
C THR A 99 11.07 8.08 -4.92
N ALA A 100 10.13 8.89 -5.40
CA ALA A 100 8.92 9.23 -4.66
C ALA A 100 7.77 8.33 -5.13
N ILE A 101 7.09 7.70 -4.18
CA ILE A 101 5.97 6.79 -4.40
C ILE A 101 4.76 7.24 -3.59
N GLU A 102 3.56 7.00 -4.11
CA GLU A 102 2.33 7.18 -3.35
C GLU A 102 1.90 5.85 -2.74
N VAL A 103 1.82 5.79 -1.43
CA VAL A 103 1.48 4.56 -0.70
C VAL A 103 0.51 4.83 0.44
N GLN A 104 -0.36 3.87 0.71
CA GLN A 104 -1.12 3.86 1.96
C GLN A 104 -0.21 3.34 3.07
N VAL A 105 0.19 4.25 3.99
CA VAL A 105 1.08 3.92 5.10
C VAL A 105 0.38 2.98 6.06
N SER A 106 0.85 1.75 6.12
CA SER A 106 0.24 0.65 6.86
C SER A 106 1.28 -0.30 7.44
N LYS A 107 0.87 -1.16 8.37
CA LYS A 107 1.75 -2.22 8.90
C LYS A 107 2.32 -3.10 7.78
N THR A 108 1.56 -3.39 6.74
CA THR A 108 2.00 -4.22 5.62
C THR A 108 2.98 -3.49 4.70
N PHE A 109 2.88 -2.17 4.54
CA PHE A 109 3.92 -1.36 3.91
C PHE A 109 5.22 -1.44 4.72
N PHE A 110 5.16 -1.26 6.04
CA PHE A 110 6.33 -1.35 6.91
C PHE A 110 6.96 -2.76 6.90
N LEU A 111 6.15 -3.82 6.91
CA LEU A 111 6.65 -5.19 6.78
C LEU A 111 7.34 -5.43 5.44
N TRP A 112 6.86 -4.83 4.35
CA TRP A 112 7.54 -4.89 3.07
C TRP A 112 8.92 -4.21 3.15
N VAL A 113 9.03 -3.03 3.77
CA VAL A 113 10.31 -2.35 3.97
C VAL A 113 11.25 -3.22 4.82
N VAL A 114 10.77 -3.78 5.95
CA VAL A 114 11.55 -4.70 6.81
C VAL A 114 12.05 -5.89 6.01
N GLY A 115 11.18 -6.48 5.15
CA GLY A 115 11.53 -7.64 4.32
C GLY A 115 12.67 -7.41 3.33
N THR A 116 13.02 -6.15 3.05
CA THR A 116 14.18 -5.81 2.21
C THR A 116 15.51 -5.83 2.97
N LEU A 117 15.49 -6.15 4.27
CA LEU A 117 16.68 -6.24 5.13
C LEU A 117 17.56 -4.98 5.10
N GLY A 118 16.93 -3.81 5.09
CA GLY A 118 17.60 -2.51 5.10
C GLY A 118 18.03 -1.98 3.73
N LYS A 119 17.77 -2.72 2.65
CA LYS A 119 18.06 -2.27 1.28
C LYS A 119 17.10 -1.18 0.80
N VAL A 120 15.92 -1.06 1.41
CA VAL A 120 15.00 0.07 1.26
C VAL A 120 14.99 0.89 2.54
N LYS A 121 15.08 2.22 2.41
CA LYS A 121 14.98 3.17 3.51
C LYS A 121 13.95 4.24 3.20
N ILE A 122 13.09 4.54 4.14
CA ILE A 122 12.16 5.68 4.08
C ILE A 122 12.96 6.95 4.41
N ILE A 123 12.94 7.92 3.51
CA ILE A 123 13.69 9.18 3.64
C ILE A 123 12.73 10.31 4.03
N GLU A 124 11.59 10.40 3.37
CA GLU A 124 10.59 11.43 3.58
C GLU A 124 9.17 10.87 3.45
N PRO A 125 8.21 11.46 4.14
CA PRO A 125 8.37 12.49 5.17
C PRO A 125 8.94 11.92 6.48
N SER A 126 9.55 12.75 7.32
CA SER A 126 10.18 12.33 8.59
C SER A 126 9.21 11.60 9.52
N GLN A 127 7.96 12.06 9.57
CA GLN A 127 6.90 11.41 10.38
C GLN A 127 6.64 9.95 9.97
N VAL A 128 6.73 9.60 8.68
CA VAL A 128 6.59 8.20 8.23
C VAL A 128 7.83 7.39 8.60
N ALA A 129 9.02 7.98 8.48
CA ALA A 129 10.27 7.35 8.91
C ALA A 129 10.29 7.09 10.43
N GLU A 130 9.78 8.02 11.24
CA GLU A 130 9.64 7.87 12.70
C GLU A 130 8.61 6.80 13.06
N LYS A 131 7.43 6.79 12.39
CA LYS A 131 6.43 5.73 12.56
C LYS A 131 7.03 4.35 12.24
N PHE A 132 7.83 4.25 11.16
CA PHE A 132 8.55 3.02 10.80
C PHE A 132 9.57 2.61 11.87
N GLY A 133 10.38 3.55 12.38
CA GLY A 133 11.33 3.29 13.46
C GLY A 133 10.64 2.73 14.71
N SER A 134 9.52 3.34 15.11
CA SER A 134 8.71 2.88 16.23
C SER A 134 8.13 1.48 15.99
N PHE A 135 7.69 1.21 14.76
CA PHE A 135 7.18 -0.12 14.37
C PHE A 135 8.27 -1.19 14.47
N VAL A 136 9.49 -0.92 13.97
CA VAL A 136 10.63 -1.86 14.09
C VAL A 136 10.99 -2.10 15.55
N LYS A 137 11.01 -1.04 16.37
CA LYS A 137 11.28 -1.15 17.81
C LYS A 137 10.28 -2.06 18.50
N GLN A 138 8.97 -1.92 18.21
CA GLN A 138 7.95 -2.82 18.78
C GLN A 138 8.21 -4.30 18.45
N ILE A 139 8.79 -4.60 17.28
CA ILE A 139 9.14 -5.97 16.92
C ILE A 139 10.33 -6.44 17.77
N THR A 140 11.39 -5.63 17.86
CA THR A 140 12.63 -6.02 18.56
C THR A 140 12.47 -6.08 20.08
N ASP A 141 11.60 -5.26 20.67
CA ASP A 141 11.35 -5.26 22.12
C ASP A 141 10.61 -6.53 22.62
N ASN A 142 10.12 -7.37 21.70
CA ASN A 142 9.45 -8.64 22.03
C ASN A 142 10.37 -9.87 21.92
N TYR A 143 11.64 -9.69 21.57
CA TYR A 143 12.66 -10.73 21.46
C TYR A 143 13.91 -10.41 22.31
#